data_1f1d002fa6fa22b3a5934461608d6b4e
#
_entry.id   1f1d002fa6fa22b3a5934461608d6b4e
#
_cell.length_a   1.000
_cell.length_b   1.000
_cell.length_c   1.000
_cell.angle_alpha   90.00
_cell.angle_beta   90.00
_cell.angle_gamma   90.00
#
_symmetry.space_group_name_H-M   'P 1'
#
loop_
_entity.id
_entity.type
_entity.pdbx_description
1 polymer ?
#
loop_
_entity_poly.entity_id
_entity_poly.type
_entity_poly.pdbx_seq_one_letter_code
_entity_poly.pdbx_strand_id
1 'polypeptide(L)'
;MFIKKLSVIIFIIEISSTILTANNSDFYYSKGDSTQMAPQEIIIAKEKAILDRWITGDTFGFIEAAAEEITYFDPGLEKRCTGKKDFHDWIAAFNGTFSFPDYELLDPQVQMHGDVGILTFNFIGFMKDDSKEHFNTTEVYKLIEGDWKLISSHWSQTKPKR
;
A
#
# COMPACT_ATOMS: atom_id res chain seq x y z
N MET A 1 45.03 13.95 -68.53
CA MET A 1 43.82 14.19 -67.72
C MET A 1 43.71 13.04 -66.72
N PHE A 2 44.18 13.30 -65.49
CA PHE A 2 44.31 12.26 -64.45
C PHE A 2 43.00 12.19 -63.64
N ILE A 3 42.33 11.04 -63.68
CA ILE A 3 41.17 10.76 -62.81
C ILE A 3 41.69 10.07 -61.58
N LYS A 4 41.61 10.74 -60.44
CA LYS A 4 41.89 10.18 -59.09
C LYS A 4 40.75 9.28 -58.66
N LYS A 5 41.04 8.00 -58.42
CA LYS A 5 40.12 7.05 -57.77
C LYS A 5 40.03 7.36 -56.28
N LEU A 6 38.85 7.67 -55.79
CA LEU A 6 38.55 7.87 -54.38
C LEU A 6 38.16 6.49 -53.80
N SER A 7 39.01 5.94 -52.93
CA SER A 7 38.71 4.71 -52.19
C SER A 7 37.85 5.07 -51.00
N VAL A 8 36.62 4.57 -50.98
CA VAL A 8 35.72 4.65 -49.83
C VAL A 8 36.02 3.43 -48.93
N ILE A 9 36.57 3.70 -47.77
CA ILE A 9 36.74 2.67 -46.72
C ILE A 9 35.42 2.62 -45.93
N ILE A 10 34.69 1.51 -46.08
CA ILE A 10 33.50 1.22 -45.32
C ILE A 10 33.97 0.58 -43.98
N PHE A 11 33.82 1.32 -42.89
CA PHE A 11 33.94 0.75 -41.54
C PHE A 11 32.64 0.02 -41.23
N ILE A 12 32.71 -1.34 -41.18
CA ILE A 12 31.64 -2.15 -40.65
C ILE A 12 31.82 -2.16 -39.13
N ILE A 13 30.94 -1.47 -38.44
CA ILE A 13 30.83 -1.57 -36.97
C ILE A 13 29.98 -2.82 -36.70
N GLU A 14 30.60 -3.90 -36.26
CA GLU A 14 29.87 -5.02 -35.65
C GLU A 14 29.28 -4.56 -34.28
N ILE A 15 27.97 -4.39 -34.24
CA ILE A 15 27.25 -4.20 -33.01
C ILE A 15 26.94 -5.60 -32.44
N SER A 16 27.82 -6.08 -31.55
CA SER A 16 27.52 -7.26 -30.74
C SER A 16 26.33 -6.92 -29.81
N SER A 17 25.14 -7.42 -30.15
CA SER A 17 23.98 -7.37 -29.27
C SER A 17 24.15 -8.39 -28.13
N THR A 18 24.81 -8.00 -27.07
CA THR A 18 24.70 -8.70 -25.78
C THR A 18 23.31 -8.41 -25.23
N ILE A 19 22.40 -9.38 -25.37
CA ILE A 19 21.13 -9.36 -24.66
C ILE A 19 21.46 -9.58 -23.18
N LEU A 20 21.53 -8.49 -22.44
CA LEU A 20 21.61 -8.51 -20.98
C LEU A 20 20.20 -8.80 -20.47
N THR A 21 19.92 -10.04 -20.11
CA THR A 21 18.73 -10.39 -19.34
C THR A 21 18.90 -9.83 -17.94
N ALA A 22 18.48 -8.59 -17.74
CA ALA A 22 18.38 -8.02 -16.41
C ALA A 22 17.25 -8.74 -15.66
N ASN A 23 17.63 -9.54 -14.66
CA ASN A 23 16.67 -10.02 -13.67
C ASN A 23 16.03 -8.83 -12.98
N ASN A 24 14.69 -8.75 -13.05
CA ASN A 24 13.86 -7.66 -12.54
C ASN A 24 13.90 -7.49 -10.98
N SER A 25 14.80 -8.20 -10.29
CA SER A 25 15.00 -8.10 -8.84
C SER A 25 15.99 -7.00 -8.40
N ASP A 26 16.80 -6.47 -9.35
CA ASP A 26 17.89 -5.54 -8.98
C ASP A 26 17.52 -4.06 -9.11
N PHE A 27 16.29 -3.74 -9.49
CA PHE A 27 15.89 -2.36 -9.78
C PHE A 27 15.53 -1.52 -8.53
N TYR A 28 15.50 -2.13 -7.33
CA TYR A 28 15.04 -1.44 -6.11
C TYR A 28 16.13 -1.12 -5.07
N TYR A 29 17.41 -1.41 -5.34
CA TYR A 29 18.50 -1.03 -4.43
C TYR A 29 19.54 -0.16 -5.11
N SER A 30 19.17 1.06 -5.48
CA SER A 30 20.15 2.13 -5.65
C SER A 30 20.53 2.66 -4.27
N LYS A 31 21.69 2.26 -3.80
CA LYS A 31 22.31 2.73 -2.56
C LYS A 31 22.83 4.16 -2.81
N GLY A 32 22.00 5.18 -2.51
CA GLY A 32 22.48 6.55 -2.62
C GLY A 32 21.37 7.61 -2.74
N ASP A 33 20.46 7.70 -1.77
CA ASP A 33 19.96 8.99 -1.29
C ASP A 33 19.30 8.80 0.10
N SER A 34 19.80 9.43 1.12
CA SER A 34 19.45 9.23 2.53
C SER A 34 18.17 9.99 2.95
N THR A 35 17.29 10.34 2.00
CA THR A 35 16.06 11.10 2.25
C THR A 35 14.79 10.40 1.80
N GLN A 36 14.87 9.28 1.09
CA GLN A 36 13.67 8.57 0.63
C GLN A 36 13.26 7.50 1.66
N MET A 37 12.03 7.62 2.19
CA MET A 37 11.46 6.64 3.11
C MET A 37 11.40 5.25 2.47
N ALA A 38 11.68 4.20 3.24
CA ALA A 38 11.53 2.84 2.77
C ALA A 38 10.04 2.52 2.48
N PRO A 39 9.73 1.64 1.52
CA PRO A 39 8.34 1.28 1.20
C PRO A 39 7.51 0.86 2.42
N GLN A 40 8.11 0.14 3.37
CA GLN A 40 7.47 -0.25 4.62
C GLN A 40 7.05 0.96 5.46
N GLU A 41 7.92 1.96 5.57
CA GLU A 41 7.66 3.18 6.31
C GLU A 41 6.55 4.01 5.65
N ILE A 42 6.52 4.05 4.31
CA ILE A 42 5.47 4.72 3.54
C ILE A 42 4.11 4.07 3.80
N ILE A 43 4.04 2.73 3.78
CA ILE A 43 2.80 1.98 4.03
C ILE A 43 2.30 2.24 5.46
N ILE A 44 3.17 2.15 6.47
CA ILE A 44 2.81 2.43 7.87
C ILE A 44 2.35 3.88 8.04
N ALA A 45 3.05 4.84 7.45
CA ALA A 45 2.67 6.25 7.52
C ALA A 45 1.32 6.51 6.85
N LYS A 46 1.05 5.86 5.72
CA LYS A 46 -0.23 5.95 5.02
C LYS A 46 -1.37 5.38 5.88
N GLU A 47 -1.17 4.21 6.47
CA GLU A 47 -2.16 3.60 7.39
C GLU A 47 -2.45 4.53 8.57
N LYS A 48 -1.43 5.07 9.22
CA LYS A 48 -1.63 6.02 10.32
C LYS A 48 -2.43 7.24 9.88
N ALA A 49 -2.14 7.82 8.73
CA ALA A 49 -2.89 8.97 8.21
C ALA A 49 -4.37 8.64 7.94
N ILE A 50 -4.67 7.41 7.51
CA ILE A 50 -6.04 6.92 7.34
C ILE A 50 -6.73 6.76 8.69
N LEU A 51 -6.07 6.15 9.68
CA LEU A 51 -6.60 5.95 11.03
C LEU A 51 -6.81 7.28 11.78
N ASP A 52 -5.90 8.26 11.62
CA ASP A 52 -6.05 9.61 12.17
C ASP A 52 -7.34 10.30 11.68
N ARG A 53 -7.73 10.07 10.42
CA ARG A 53 -9.02 10.52 9.87
C ARG A 53 -10.17 9.67 10.40
N TRP A 54 -10.01 8.35 10.44
CA TRP A 54 -11.02 7.41 10.90
C TRP A 54 -11.51 7.74 12.30
N ILE A 55 -10.63 7.98 13.26
CA ILE A 55 -11.02 8.27 14.65
C ILE A 55 -11.79 9.55 14.80
N THR A 56 -11.73 10.48 13.84
CA THR A 56 -12.55 11.70 13.82
C THR A 56 -13.92 11.49 13.16
N GLY A 57 -14.19 10.29 12.65
CA GLY A 57 -15.40 9.94 11.92
C GLY A 57 -15.31 10.20 10.41
N ASP A 58 -14.15 10.62 9.89
CA ASP A 58 -13.91 10.75 8.46
C ASP A 58 -13.50 9.40 7.85
N THR A 59 -14.46 8.73 7.24
CA THR A 59 -14.27 7.40 6.64
C THR A 59 -13.66 7.47 5.22
N PHE A 60 -13.60 8.66 4.62
CA PHE A 60 -13.11 8.82 3.24
C PHE A 60 -11.63 8.50 3.08
N GLY A 61 -10.83 8.54 4.17
CA GLY A 61 -9.43 8.13 4.15
C GLY A 61 -9.24 6.71 3.60
N PHE A 62 -10.03 5.75 4.07
CA PHE A 62 -10.02 4.37 3.56
C PHE A 62 -10.50 4.27 2.12
N ILE A 63 -11.56 4.99 1.75
CA ILE A 63 -12.13 4.98 0.39
C ILE A 63 -11.13 5.50 -0.65
N GLU A 64 -10.41 6.58 -0.33
CA GLU A 64 -9.38 7.19 -1.18
C GLU A 64 -8.15 6.28 -1.35
N ALA A 65 -7.76 5.57 -0.30
CA ALA A 65 -6.65 4.62 -0.33
C ALA A 65 -6.98 3.33 -1.08
N ALA A 66 -8.26 2.96 -1.18
CA ALA A 66 -8.70 1.71 -1.78
C ALA A 66 -8.46 1.67 -3.31
N ALA A 67 -7.95 0.52 -3.78
CA ALA A 67 -7.92 0.18 -5.21
C ALA A 67 -9.31 -0.22 -5.71
N GLU A 68 -9.51 -0.23 -7.04
CA GLU A 68 -10.78 -0.61 -7.65
C GLU A 68 -11.20 -2.05 -7.33
N GLU A 69 -10.22 -2.97 -7.21
CA GLU A 69 -10.42 -4.39 -6.92
C GLU A 69 -10.42 -4.74 -5.42
N ILE A 70 -10.52 -3.79 -4.52
CA ILE A 70 -10.42 -4.03 -3.07
C ILE A 70 -11.34 -5.15 -2.60
N THR A 71 -10.83 -5.94 -1.66
CA THR A 71 -11.62 -6.91 -0.88
C THR A 71 -11.58 -6.54 0.59
N TYR A 72 -12.72 -6.64 1.27
CA TYR A 72 -12.83 -6.19 2.65
C TYR A 72 -13.67 -7.12 3.51
N PHE A 73 -13.17 -7.37 4.74
CA PHE A 73 -13.87 -8.05 5.82
C PHE A 73 -13.79 -7.23 7.10
N ASP A 74 -14.90 -7.15 7.83
CA ASP A 74 -14.93 -6.70 9.21
C ASP A 74 -16.00 -7.45 10.02
N PRO A 75 -16.04 -7.30 11.35
CA PRO A 75 -16.98 -8.03 12.20
C PRO A 75 -18.47 -7.75 11.91
N GLY A 76 -18.80 -6.64 11.26
CA GLY A 76 -20.17 -6.29 10.90
C GLY A 76 -20.64 -6.89 9.56
N LEU A 77 -19.73 -7.48 8.79
CA LEU A 77 -20.03 -8.04 7.49
C LEU A 77 -20.26 -9.55 7.54
N GLU A 78 -21.42 -10.02 7.08
CA GLU A 78 -21.66 -11.46 6.85
C GLU A 78 -20.86 -12.01 5.66
N LYS A 79 -20.56 -11.16 4.70
CA LYS A 79 -19.88 -11.51 3.44
C LYS A 79 -18.81 -10.50 3.11
N ARG A 80 -17.83 -10.94 2.32
CA ARG A 80 -16.79 -10.08 1.77
C ARG A 80 -17.40 -8.96 0.91
N CYS A 81 -17.03 -7.70 1.16
CA CYS A 81 -17.16 -6.64 0.18
C CYS A 81 -16.17 -6.90 -0.96
N THR A 82 -16.58 -6.66 -2.19
CA THR A 82 -15.74 -6.86 -3.37
C THR A 82 -15.87 -5.68 -4.32
N GLY A 83 -14.73 -5.01 -4.56
CA GLY A 83 -14.64 -3.82 -5.38
C GLY A 83 -14.94 -2.53 -4.63
N LYS A 84 -14.42 -1.44 -5.17
CA LYS A 84 -14.43 -0.11 -4.53
C LYS A 84 -15.85 0.41 -4.29
N LYS A 85 -16.79 0.07 -5.16
CA LYS A 85 -18.19 0.51 -4.99
C LYS A 85 -18.83 -0.09 -3.74
N ASP A 86 -18.75 -1.41 -3.56
CA ASP A 86 -19.35 -2.08 -2.40
C ASP A 86 -18.64 -1.64 -1.10
N PHE A 87 -17.32 -1.48 -1.16
CA PHE A 87 -16.52 -0.96 -0.06
C PHE A 87 -16.93 0.47 0.31
N HIS A 88 -17.07 1.35 -0.69
CA HIS A 88 -17.54 2.72 -0.49
C HIS A 88 -18.93 2.74 0.20
N ASP A 89 -19.90 1.99 -0.33
CA ASP A 89 -21.26 1.99 0.18
C ASP A 89 -21.32 1.51 1.64
N TRP A 90 -20.46 0.55 2.01
CA TRP A 90 -20.33 0.09 3.38
C TRP A 90 -19.67 1.12 4.30
N ILE A 91 -18.47 1.58 3.95
CA ILE A 91 -17.66 2.48 4.78
C ILE A 91 -18.30 3.87 4.91
N ALA A 92 -18.86 4.41 3.82
CA ALA A 92 -19.47 5.74 3.83
C ALA A 92 -20.71 5.82 4.76
N ALA A 93 -21.38 4.70 5.02
CA ALA A 93 -22.50 4.65 5.97
C ALA A 93 -22.09 5.03 7.40
N PHE A 94 -20.81 4.89 7.73
CA PHE A 94 -20.27 5.26 9.06
C PHE A 94 -19.75 6.69 9.13
N ASN A 95 -19.71 7.42 8.01
CA ASN A 95 -19.14 8.77 7.99
C ASN A 95 -19.88 9.72 8.94
N GLY A 96 -19.13 10.33 9.87
CA GLY A 96 -19.67 11.24 10.87
C GLY A 96 -20.53 10.58 11.97
N THR A 97 -20.65 9.24 11.99
CA THR A 97 -21.53 8.57 12.98
C THR A 97 -20.83 8.23 14.30
N PHE A 98 -19.50 8.28 14.32
CA PHE A 98 -18.70 7.98 15.52
C PHE A 98 -17.49 8.90 15.62
N SER A 99 -16.87 8.91 16.80
CA SER A 99 -15.51 9.44 16.99
C SER A 99 -14.89 8.74 18.19
N PHE A 100 -13.61 8.43 18.09
CA PHE A 100 -12.80 7.91 19.19
C PHE A 100 -11.94 9.05 19.76
N PRO A 101 -11.78 9.16 21.08
CA PRO A 101 -10.84 10.12 21.68
C PRO A 101 -9.40 9.90 21.25
N ASP A 102 -9.00 8.62 21.08
CA ASP A 102 -7.64 8.23 20.75
C ASP A 102 -7.59 6.77 20.24
N TYR A 103 -6.43 6.35 19.71
CA TYR A 103 -6.16 4.97 19.35
C TYR A 103 -4.67 4.60 19.53
N GLU A 104 -4.41 3.33 19.63
CA GLU A 104 -3.06 2.77 19.56
C GLU A 104 -2.95 1.83 18.34
N LEU A 105 -1.94 2.06 17.52
CA LEU A 105 -1.49 1.13 16.49
C LEU A 105 -0.25 0.42 17.03
N LEU A 106 -0.42 -0.86 17.40
CA LEU A 106 0.59 -1.64 18.10
C LEU A 106 1.33 -2.57 17.13
N ASP A 107 2.66 -2.56 17.23
CA ASP A 107 3.59 -3.44 16.52
C ASP A 107 3.31 -3.57 15.01
N PRO A 108 3.24 -2.46 14.26
CA PRO A 108 3.02 -2.51 12.83
C PRO A 108 4.22 -3.14 12.12
N GLN A 109 3.98 -4.19 11.35
CA GLN A 109 4.99 -4.88 10.57
C GLN A 109 4.55 -5.00 9.11
N VAL A 110 5.48 -4.71 8.19
CA VAL A 110 5.23 -4.85 6.75
C VAL A 110 6.17 -5.88 6.15
N GLN A 111 5.58 -6.93 5.56
CA GLN A 111 6.29 -7.91 4.75
C GLN A 111 6.20 -7.50 3.28
N MET A 112 7.35 -7.26 2.63
CA MET A 112 7.41 -6.82 1.23
C MET A 112 7.60 -8.00 0.28
N HIS A 113 6.80 -8.04 -0.80
CA HIS A 113 6.89 -9.00 -1.89
C HIS A 113 6.77 -8.28 -3.24
N GLY A 114 7.90 -7.76 -3.72
CA GLY A 114 7.91 -6.94 -4.95
C GLY A 114 7.11 -5.65 -4.77
N ASP A 115 6.05 -5.48 -5.56
CA ASP A 115 5.12 -4.35 -5.55
C ASP A 115 3.96 -4.52 -4.56
N VAL A 116 4.03 -5.53 -3.67
CA VAL A 116 3.02 -5.82 -2.64
C VAL A 116 3.63 -5.73 -1.25
N GLY A 117 2.95 -5.02 -0.34
CA GLY A 117 3.25 -4.98 1.09
C GLY A 117 2.08 -5.54 1.89
N ILE A 118 2.38 -6.47 2.80
CA ILE A 118 1.40 -7.03 3.75
C ILE A 118 1.67 -6.39 5.10
N LEU A 119 0.80 -5.49 5.52
CA LEU A 119 0.84 -4.83 6.82
C LEU A 119 -0.01 -5.60 7.81
N THR A 120 0.58 -5.92 8.96
CA THR A 120 -0.12 -6.49 10.12
C THR A 120 0.10 -5.64 11.35
N PHE A 121 -0.95 -5.46 12.15
CA PHE A 121 -0.88 -4.72 13.42
C PHE A 121 -2.02 -5.11 14.35
N ASN A 122 -1.89 -4.74 15.63
CA ASN A 122 -3.00 -4.71 16.56
C ASN A 122 -3.49 -3.26 16.73
N PHE A 123 -4.80 -3.09 16.76
CA PHE A 123 -5.45 -1.79 16.96
C PHE A 123 -6.22 -1.79 18.28
N ILE A 124 -6.09 -0.71 19.03
CA ILE A 124 -6.93 -0.43 20.20
C ILE A 124 -7.58 0.94 20.01
N GLY A 125 -8.89 0.96 19.87
CA GLY A 125 -9.68 2.19 19.90
C GLY A 125 -10.13 2.51 21.33
N PHE A 126 -9.90 3.74 21.78
CA PHE A 126 -10.39 4.22 23.08
C PHE A 126 -11.76 4.86 22.89
N MET A 127 -12.75 4.42 23.66
CA MET A 127 -14.11 4.92 23.58
C MET A 127 -14.34 6.06 24.59
N LYS A 128 -15.38 6.86 24.37
CA LYS A 128 -15.73 7.99 25.26
C LYS A 128 -16.18 7.58 26.66
N ASP A 129 -16.57 6.32 26.84
CA ASP A 129 -16.98 5.72 28.12
C ASP A 129 -15.83 4.94 28.80
N ASP A 130 -14.59 5.21 28.41
CA ASP A 130 -13.37 4.57 28.88
C ASP A 130 -13.26 3.08 28.49
N SER A 131 -14.19 2.52 27.72
CA SER A 131 -14.07 1.19 27.16
C SER A 131 -13.08 1.15 26.00
N LYS A 132 -12.62 -0.06 25.63
CA LYS A 132 -11.65 -0.25 24.56
C LYS A 132 -12.15 -1.30 23.58
N GLU A 133 -11.96 -1.00 22.29
CA GLU A 133 -12.17 -1.92 21.20
C GLU A 133 -10.83 -2.45 20.71
N HIS A 134 -10.71 -3.77 20.57
CA HIS A 134 -9.46 -4.42 20.19
C HIS A 134 -9.62 -5.19 18.88
N PHE A 135 -8.67 -4.99 17.95
CA PHE A 135 -8.68 -5.67 16.65
C PHE A 135 -7.30 -6.24 16.30
N ASN A 136 -7.32 -7.38 15.61
CA ASN A 136 -6.21 -7.84 14.79
C ASN A 136 -6.49 -7.43 13.35
N THR A 137 -5.49 -6.86 12.70
CA THR A 137 -5.66 -6.30 11.37
C THR A 137 -4.60 -6.83 10.41
N THR A 138 -5.04 -7.16 9.22
CA THR A 138 -4.17 -7.48 8.09
C THR A 138 -4.62 -6.67 6.90
N GLU A 139 -3.71 -5.90 6.33
CA GLU A 139 -3.93 -5.07 5.17
C GLU A 139 -2.91 -5.35 4.10
N VAL A 140 -3.35 -5.43 2.86
CA VAL A 140 -2.49 -5.68 1.71
C VAL A 140 -2.50 -4.44 0.84
N TYR A 141 -1.33 -3.84 0.70
CA TYR A 141 -1.07 -2.71 -0.18
C TYR A 141 -0.36 -3.16 -1.45
N LYS A 142 -0.70 -2.55 -2.58
CA LYS A 142 -0.02 -2.75 -3.86
C LYS A 142 0.41 -1.41 -4.43
N LEU A 143 1.61 -1.36 -4.99
CA LEU A 143 2.09 -0.19 -5.71
C LEU A 143 1.42 -0.12 -7.08
N ILE A 144 0.53 0.86 -7.27
CA ILE A 144 -0.23 1.09 -8.51
C ILE A 144 0.06 2.52 -8.96
N GLU A 145 0.61 2.69 -10.15
CA GLU A 145 0.92 4.01 -10.74
C GLU A 145 1.73 4.93 -9.80
N GLY A 146 2.63 4.35 -9.01
CA GLY A 146 3.50 5.09 -8.09
C GLY A 146 2.88 5.38 -6.72
N ASP A 147 1.64 4.95 -6.44
CA ASP A 147 1.00 5.09 -5.13
C ASP A 147 0.65 3.72 -4.52
N TRP A 148 0.85 3.58 -3.20
CA TRP A 148 0.45 2.39 -2.46
C TRP A 148 -1.06 2.39 -2.24
N LYS A 149 -1.79 1.49 -2.92
CA LYS A 149 -3.23 1.32 -2.81
C LYS A 149 -3.58 0.10 -1.98
N LEU A 150 -4.61 0.24 -1.16
CA LEU A 150 -5.18 -0.84 -0.36
C LEU A 150 -5.98 -1.78 -1.27
N ILE A 151 -5.53 -3.03 -1.44
CA ILE A 151 -6.18 -4.05 -2.28
C ILE A 151 -6.93 -5.09 -1.47
N SER A 152 -6.60 -5.25 -0.19
CA SER A 152 -7.33 -6.13 0.73
C SER A 152 -7.19 -5.64 2.16
N SER A 153 -8.27 -5.69 2.94
CA SER A 153 -8.27 -5.32 4.35
C SER A 153 -9.14 -6.30 5.13
N HIS A 154 -8.67 -6.73 6.30
CA HIS A 154 -9.38 -7.62 7.20
C HIS A 154 -9.20 -7.16 8.65
N TRP A 155 -10.31 -6.85 9.29
CA TRP A 155 -10.41 -6.47 10.69
C TRP A 155 -11.15 -7.55 11.45
N SER A 156 -10.54 -8.10 12.49
CA SER A 156 -11.17 -9.07 13.39
C SER A 156 -11.14 -8.56 14.82
N GLN A 157 -12.32 -8.40 15.39
CA GLN A 157 -12.45 -7.98 16.79
C GLN A 157 -11.91 -9.06 17.73
N THR A 158 -11.12 -8.65 18.72
CA THR A 158 -10.57 -9.55 19.74
C THR A 158 -11.10 -9.18 21.10
N LYS A 159 -11.10 -10.17 22.01
CA LYS A 159 -11.42 -9.90 23.40
C LYS A 159 -10.15 -9.51 24.15
N PRO A 160 -10.18 -8.50 25.04
CA PRO A 160 -9.07 -8.22 25.94
C PRO A 160 -8.69 -9.48 26.70
N LYS A 161 -7.39 -9.71 26.88
CA LYS A 161 -6.92 -10.77 27.79
C LYS A 161 -7.42 -10.41 29.19
N ARG A 162 -8.17 -11.29 29.82
CA ARG A 162 -8.58 -11.18 31.22
C ARG A 162 -7.39 -11.30 32.14
#